data_fef061286f58cd64bdef27fd8f6733f1
#
_entry.id   fef061286f58cd64bdef27fd8f6733f1
#
_cell.length_a   1.000
_cell.length_b   1.000
_cell.length_c   1.000
_cell.angle_alpha   90.00
_cell.angle_beta   90.00
_cell.angle_gamma   90.00
#
_symmetry.space_group_name_H-M   'P 1'
#
loop_
_entity.id
_entity.type
_entity.pdbx_description
1 polymer ?
#
loop_
_entity_poly.entity_id
_entity_poly.type
_entity_poly.pdbx_seq_one_letter_code
_entity_poly.pdbx_strand_id
1 'polypeptide(L)'
;MRIASAAAMDIVKSTSTALEKHGVEITTAMYARLFRNAEVKAMFDQAAQESGEQPRRLAAAILAYSKNIDKLQNVGPAVQRMVARHVDTGVKAHHYPYVADALLPAIRDVLGADVATDAVLAAWGEAYWMLADILIAAEEQAYKAAEAD
;
A
#
# COMPACT_ATOMS: atom_id res chain seq x y z
N MET A 1 -9.29 -7.31 -13.32
CA MET A 1 -9.01 -6.69 -12.01
C MET A 1 -9.20 -7.70 -10.90
N ARG A 2 -8.23 -7.79 -10.00
CA ARG A 2 -8.35 -8.68 -8.84
C ARG A 2 -9.25 -8.03 -7.79
N ILE A 3 -10.14 -8.80 -7.20
CA ILE A 3 -11.07 -8.33 -6.17
C ILE A 3 -10.89 -9.21 -4.94
N ALA A 4 -10.70 -8.59 -3.78
CA ALA A 4 -10.58 -9.31 -2.53
C ALA A 4 -11.89 -10.02 -2.20
N SER A 5 -11.79 -11.26 -1.68
CA SER A 5 -12.97 -12.02 -1.25
C SER A 5 -13.61 -11.38 -0.02
N ALA A 6 -14.88 -11.67 0.22
CA ALA A 6 -15.58 -11.21 1.43
C ALA A 6 -14.85 -11.66 2.70
N ALA A 7 -14.35 -12.89 2.71
CA ALA A 7 -13.57 -13.41 3.84
C ALA A 7 -12.28 -12.62 4.06
N ALA A 8 -11.57 -12.29 2.96
CA ALA A 8 -10.36 -11.47 3.06
C ALA A 8 -10.66 -10.06 3.56
N MET A 9 -11.75 -9.44 3.08
CA MET A 9 -12.18 -8.13 3.55
C MET A 9 -12.48 -8.13 5.05
N ASP A 10 -13.14 -9.16 5.56
CA ASP A 10 -13.43 -9.30 6.99
C ASP A 10 -12.16 -9.40 7.81
N ILE A 11 -11.18 -10.18 7.35
CA ILE A 11 -9.87 -10.31 8.02
C ILE A 11 -9.15 -8.97 8.03
N VAL A 12 -9.10 -8.27 6.90
CA VAL A 12 -8.45 -6.97 6.78
C VAL A 12 -9.09 -5.96 7.73
N LYS A 13 -10.42 -5.89 7.78
CA LYS A 13 -11.13 -5.00 8.71
C LYS A 13 -10.84 -5.36 10.16
N SER A 14 -10.79 -6.65 10.49
CA SER A 14 -10.52 -7.10 11.85
C SER A 14 -9.09 -6.76 12.32
N THR A 15 -8.16 -6.57 11.39
CA THR A 15 -6.77 -6.20 11.71
C THR A 15 -6.55 -4.70 11.77
N SER A 16 -7.58 -3.88 11.51
CA SER A 16 -7.44 -2.42 11.50
C SER A 16 -6.98 -1.85 12.85
N THR A 17 -7.38 -2.46 13.97
CA THR A 17 -6.93 -2.05 15.30
C THR A 17 -5.42 -2.22 15.47
N ALA A 18 -4.87 -3.35 15.00
CA ALA A 18 -3.43 -3.60 15.02
C ALA A 18 -2.70 -2.61 14.12
N LEU A 19 -3.27 -2.25 12.98
CA LEU A 19 -2.70 -1.25 12.07
C LEU A 19 -2.71 0.15 12.69
N GLU A 20 -3.77 0.50 13.41
CA GLU A 20 -3.82 1.78 14.11
C GLU A 20 -2.70 1.89 15.15
N LYS A 21 -2.47 0.81 15.88
CA LYS A 21 -1.47 0.76 16.94
C LYS A 21 -0.03 0.65 16.40
N HIS A 22 0.20 -0.15 15.36
CA HIS A 22 1.53 -0.52 14.86
C HIS A 22 1.80 -0.10 13.42
N GLY A 23 0.92 0.70 12.81
CA GLY A 23 1.03 1.03 11.38
C GLY A 23 2.34 1.67 10.99
N VAL A 24 2.83 2.62 11.80
CA VAL A 24 4.09 3.33 11.49
C VAL A 24 5.29 2.37 11.58
N GLU A 25 5.29 1.44 12.55
CA GLU A 25 6.32 0.43 12.65
C GLU A 25 6.34 -0.47 11.41
N ILE A 26 5.15 -0.86 10.94
CA ILE A 26 4.99 -1.70 9.73
C ILE A 26 5.50 -0.97 8.50
N THR A 27 5.09 0.29 8.30
CA THR A 27 5.51 1.04 7.10
C THR A 27 6.99 1.38 7.14
N THR A 28 7.56 1.66 8.31
CA THR A 28 8.99 1.86 8.47
C THR A 28 9.77 0.60 8.09
N ALA A 29 9.32 -0.57 8.57
CA ALA A 29 9.93 -1.85 8.22
C ALA A 29 9.78 -2.16 6.72
N MET A 30 8.61 -1.85 6.14
CA MET A 30 8.37 -2.01 4.72
C MET A 30 9.34 -1.17 3.89
N TYR A 31 9.52 0.11 4.22
CA TYR A 31 10.44 0.98 3.49
C TYR A 31 11.89 0.51 3.61
N ALA A 32 12.30 0.01 4.77
CA ALA A 32 13.64 -0.54 4.94
C ALA A 32 13.91 -1.70 3.98
N ARG A 33 12.91 -2.57 3.78
CA ARG A 33 12.99 -3.66 2.81
C ARG A 33 12.94 -3.16 1.37
N LEU A 34 12.02 -2.24 1.08
CA LEU A 34 11.76 -1.71 -0.25
C LEU A 34 13.01 -0.99 -0.80
N PHE A 35 13.71 -0.25 0.05
CA PHE A 35 14.87 0.55 -0.34
C PHE A 35 16.14 -0.26 -0.58
N ARG A 36 16.09 -1.58 -0.39
CA ARG A 36 17.13 -2.47 -0.92
C ARG A 36 17.14 -2.46 -2.45
N ASN A 37 16.03 -2.07 -3.07
CA ASN A 37 15.94 -1.83 -4.50
C ASN A 37 16.29 -0.37 -4.78
N ALA A 38 17.42 -0.14 -5.45
CA ALA A 38 17.94 1.21 -5.72
C ALA A 38 17.03 2.03 -6.63
N GLU A 39 16.37 1.40 -7.61
CA GLU A 39 15.41 2.07 -8.50
C GLU A 39 14.26 2.67 -7.71
N VAL A 40 13.67 1.88 -6.81
CA VAL A 40 12.55 2.33 -5.99
C VAL A 40 13.00 3.41 -5.00
N LYS A 41 14.14 3.20 -4.35
CA LYS A 41 14.67 4.17 -3.38
C LYS A 41 14.83 5.56 -4.00
N ALA A 42 15.31 5.62 -5.23
CA ALA A 42 15.53 6.88 -5.94
C ALA A 42 14.24 7.66 -6.22
N MET A 43 13.09 7.00 -6.17
CA MET A 43 11.78 7.62 -6.43
C MET A 43 11.20 8.35 -5.21
N PHE A 44 11.78 8.18 -4.02
CA PHE A 44 11.24 8.74 -2.77
C PHE A 44 12.05 9.93 -2.27
N ASP A 45 11.35 10.87 -1.62
CA ASP A 45 11.97 11.99 -0.93
C ASP A 45 12.64 11.48 0.35
N GLN A 46 13.98 11.50 0.37
CA GLN A 46 14.75 11.00 1.51
C GLN A 46 14.56 11.83 2.76
N ALA A 47 14.32 13.13 2.63
CA ALA A 47 14.04 13.99 3.79
C ALA A 47 12.72 13.58 4.47
N ALA A 48 11.67 13.29 3.69
CA ALA A 48 10.40 12.80 4.23
C ALA A 48 10.56 11.42 4.86
N GLN A 49 11.44 10.58 4.34
CA GLN A 49 11.75 9.28 4.94
C GLN A 49 12.48 9.43 6.27
N GLU A 50 13.52 10.25 6.34
CA GLU A 50 14.32 10.47 7.56
C GLU A 50 13.49 11.10 8.68
N SER A 51 12.58 12.03 8.36
CA SER A 51 11.70 12.66 9.33
C SER A 51 10.58 11.74 9.83
N GLY A 52 10.34 10.60 9.14
CA GLY A 52 9.24 9.68 9.42
C GLY A 52 7.89 10.15 8.85
N GLU A 53 7.86 11.25 8.11
CA GLU A 53 6.63 11.79 7.53
C GLU A 53 6.01 10.82 6.50
N GLN A 54 6.82 10.25 5.62
CA GLN A 54 6.36 9.32 4.59
C GLN A 54 5.79 8.03 5.20
N PRO A 55 6.48 7.35 6.15
CA PRO A 55 5.88 6.20 6.82
C PRO A 55 4.56 6.51 7.53
N ARG A 56 4.44 7.66 8.16
CA ARG A 56 3.19 8.07 8.83
C ARG A 56 2.05 8.28 7.83
N ARG A 57 2.32 8.91 6.69
CA ARG A 57 1.31 9.10 5.63
C ARG A 57 0.82 7.78 5.09
N LEU A 58 1.73 6.86 4.82
CA LEU A 58 1.37 5.54 4.30
C LEU A 58 0.59 4.75 5.32
N ALA A 59 0.99 4.78 6.59
CA ALA A 59 0.27 4.10 7.67
C ALA A 59 -1.18 4.60 7.76
N ALA A 60 -1.38 5.91 7.68
CA ALA A 60 -2.72 6.51 7.70
C ALA A 60 -3.55 6.07 6.49
N ALA A 61 -2.94 6.01 5.31
CA ALA A 61 -3.62 5.58 4.09
C ALA A 61 -4.01 4.10 4.15
N ILE A 62 -3.13 3.24 4.64
CA ILE A 62 -3.40 1.81 4.82
C ILE A 62 -4.54 1.61 5.83
N LEU A 63 -4.53 2.35 6.93
CA LEU A 63 -5.58 2.27 7.94
C LEU A 63 -6.94 2.67 7.36
N ALA A 64 -7.00 3.78 6.64
CA ALA A 64 -8.22 4.24 5.99
C ALA A 64 -8.75 3.20 4.99
N TYR A 65 -7.85 2.62 4.20
CA TYR A 65 -8.20 1.57 3.24
C TYR A 65 -8.75 0.34 3.96
N SER A 66 -8.10 -0.11 5.03
CA SER A 66 -8.54 -1.31 5.77
C SER A 66 -9.93 -1.15 6.37
N LYS A 67 -10.25 0.03 6.88
CA LYS A 67 -11.57 0.32 7.46
C LYS A 67 -12.67 0.43 6.41
N ASN A 68 -12.32 0.77 5.17
CA ASN A 68 -13.28 1.03 4.08
C ASN A 68 -13.15 0.04 2.92
N ILE A 69 -12.52 -1.11 3.13
CA ILE A 69 -12.25 -2.06 2.05
C ILE A 69 -13.54 -2.55 1.35
N ASP A 70 -14.64 -2.60 2.08
CA ASP A 70 -15.96 -2.96 1.55
C ASP A 70 -16.78 -1.74 1.09
N LYS A 71 -16.21 -0.54 1.20
CA LYS A 71 -16.86 0.73 0.83
C LYS A 71 -15.84 1.66 0.16
N LEU A 72 -15.29 1.21 -0.96
CA LEU A 72 -14.19 1.89 -1.65
C LEU A 72 -14.52 3.31 -2.12
N GLN A 73 -15.81 3.62 -2.30
CA GLN A 73 -16.24 4.98 -2.63
C GLN A 73 -15.82 5.99 -1.55
N ASN A 74 -15.65 5.54 -0.30
CA ASN A 74 -15.24 6.43 0.80
C ASN A 74 -13.75 6.85 0.70
N VAL A 75 -12.95 6.13 -0.08
CA VAL A 75 -11.51 6.43 -0.24
C VAL A 75 -11.18 6.97 -1.64
N GLY A 76 -12.19 7.25 -2.46
CA GLY A 76 -11.99 7.76 -3.82
C GLY A 76 -11.07 8.98 -3.91
N PRO A 77 -11.30 10.05 -3.12
CA PRO A 77 -10.41 11.22 -3.16
C PRO A 77 -8.97 10.89 -2.75
N ALA A 78 -8.77 10.01 -1.77
CA ALA A 78 -7.43 9.58 -1.36
C ALA A 78 -6.74 8.79 -2.48
N VAL A 79 -7.47 7.93 -3.18
CA VAL A 79 -6.95 7.18 -4.34
C VAL A 79 -6.52 8.14 -5.44
N GLN A 80 -7.32 9.16 -5.75
CA GLN A 80 -6.97 10.15 -6.76
C GLN A 80 -5.68 10.92 -6.42
N ARG A 81 -5.50 11.27 -5.14
CA ARG A 81 -4.27 11.91 -4.68
C ARG A 81 -3.05 11.00 -4.81
N MET A 82 -3.22 9.70 -4.52
CA MET A 82 -2.16 8.71 -4.71
C MET A 82 -1.77 8.59 -6.19
N VAL A 83 -2.75 8.51 -7.09
CA VAL A 83 -2.52 8.43 -8.54
C VAL A 83 -1.71 9.64 -9.01
N ALA A 84 -2.10 10.85 -8.60
CA ALA A 84 -1.40 12.06 -9.00
C ALA A 84 0.07 12.03 -8.54
N ARG A 85 0.33 11.65 -7.29
CA ARG A 85 1.71 11.56 -6.77
C ARG A 85 2.53 10.48 -7.48
N HIS A 86 1.92 9.32 -7.75
CA HIS A 86 2.59 8.22 -8.45
C HIS A 86 2.96 8.63 -9.88
N VAL A 87 2.09 9.32 -10.58
CA VAL A 87 2.38 9.80 -11.94
C VAL A 87 3.51 10.82 -11.90
N ASP A 88 3.48 11.76 -10.96
CA ASP A 88 4.54 12.77 -10.80
C ASP A 88 5.91 12.16 -10.51
N THR A 89 5.95 11.05 -9.76
CA THR A 89 7.20 10.39 -9.37
C THR A 89 7.60 9.26 -10.32
N GLY A 90 6.79 8.95 -11.32
CA GLY A 90 7.11 7.94 -12.33
C GLY A 90 6.84 6.50 -11.93
N VAL A 91 5.92 6.26 -10.99
CA VAL A 91 5.55 4.90 -10.58
C VAL A 91 4.89 4.16 -11.75
N LYS A 92 5.35 2.96 -12.02
CA LYS A 92 4.84 2.07 -13.07
C LYS A 92 4.34 0.77 -12.48
N ALA A 93 3.61 0.00 -13.29
CA ALA A 93 3.04 -1.28 -12.87
C ALA A 93 4.09 -2.23 -12.30
N HIS A 94 5.29 -2.27 -12.87
CA HIS A 94 6.35 -3.19 -12.43
C HIS A 94 6.92 -2.88 -11.04
N HIS A 95 6.61 -1.72 -10.47
CA HIS A 95 7.02 -1.36 -9.11
C HIS A 95 6.15 -1.99 -8.03
N TYR A 96 4.89 -2.33 -8.35
CA TYR A 96 3.93 -2.83 -7.37
C TYR A 96 4.30 -4.17 -6.73
N PRO A 97 4.88 -5.16 -7.47
CA PRO A 97 5.35 -6.38 -6.81
C PRO A 97 6.43 -6.15 -5.76
N TYR A 98 7.30 -5.17 -5.96
CA TYR A 98 8.34 -4.84 -4.98
C TYR A 98 7.73 -4.37 -3.66
N VAL A 99 6.65 -3.60 -3.73
CA VAL A 99 5.96 -3.12 -2.53
C VAL A 99 5.27 -4.28 -1.81
N ALA A 100 4.60 -5.18 -2.52
CA ALA A 100 3.99 -6.37 -1.92
C ALA A 100 5.03 -7.23 -1.21
N ASP A 101 6.17 -7.47 -1.86
CA ASP A 101 7.27 -8.28 -1.31
C ASP A 101 7.91 -7.64 -0.08
N ALA A 102 7.78 -6.33 0.08
CA ALA A 102 8.26 -5.61 1.26
C ALA A 102 7.20 -5.51 2.36
N LEU A 103 5.94 -5.29 1.99
CA LEU A 103 4.85 -5.04 2.95
C LEU A 103 4.45 -6.28 3.72
N LEU A 104 4.22 -7.41 3.05
CA LEU A 104 3.71 -8.61 3.71
C LEU A 104 4.68 -9.15 4.74
N PRO A 105 5.99 -9.29 4.45
CA PRO A 105 6.95 -9.66 5.50
C PRO A 105 7.04 -8.63 6.63
N ALA A 106 6.91 -7.33 6.33
CA ALA A 106 6.96 -6.29 7.36
C ALA A 106 5.80 -6.43 8.35
N ILE A 107 4.60 -6.76 7.88
CA ILE A 107 3.45 -7.01 8.75
C ILE A 107 3.76 -8.15 9.72
N ARG A 108 4.32 -9.26 9.22
CA ARG A 108 4.67 -10.40 10.07
C ARG A 108 5.78 -10.08 11.06
N ASP A 109 6.81 -9.33 10.62
CA ASP A 109 7.93 -8.95 11.49
C ASP A 109 7.46 -8.10 12.67
N VAL A 110 6.54 -7.17 12.45
CA VAL A 110 6.06 -6.25 13.49
C VAL A 110 5.01 -6.90 14.39
N LEU A 111 4.03 -7.60 13.81
CA LEU A 111 2.92 -8.16 14.57
C LEU A 111 3.20 -9.56 15.13
N GLY A 112 4.22 -10.26 14.61
CA GLY A 112 4.52 -11.63 14.98
C GLY A 112 3.66 -12.65 14.26
N ALA A 113 4.16 -13.87 14.14
CA ALA A 113 3.49 -14.96 13.39
C ALA A 113 2.16 -15.39 14.02
N ASP A 114 1.97 -15.18 15.32
CA ASP A 114 0.73 -15.53 16.02
C ASP A 114 -0.44 -14.62 15.63
N VAL A 115 -0.16 -13.35 15.35
CA VAL A 115 -1.16 -12.37 14.89
C VAL A 115 -1.19 -12.33 13.36
N ALA A 116 -0.03 -12.18 12.72
CA ALA A 116 0.10 -12.17 11.27
C ALA A 116 0.27 -13.61 10.77
N THR A 117 -0.82 -14.38 10.88
CA THR A 117 -0.87 -15.78 10.41
C THR A 117 -0.82 -15.82 8.87
N ASP A 118 -0.62 -17.01 8.30
CA ASP A 118 -0.67 -17.18 6.85
C ASP A 118 -1.99 -16.72 6.26
N ALA A 119 -3.11 -16.97 6.97
CA ALA A 119 -4.43 -16.52 6.54
C ALA A 119 -4.54 -14.98 6.52
N VAL A 120 -3.99 -14.31 7.53
CA VAL A 120 -3.97 -12.83 7.60
C VAL A 120 -3.12 -12.27 6.48
N LEU A 121 -1.92 -12.81 6.24
CA LEU A 121 -1.07 -12.34 5.16
C LEU A 121 -1.69 -12.58 3.79
N ALA A 122 -2.35 -13.72 3.59
CA ALA A 122 -3.06 -13.99 2.33
C ALA A 122 -4.19 -12.98 2.10
N ALA A 123 -4.94 -12.64 3.15
CA ALA A 123 -6.01 -11.64 3.07
C ALA A 123 -5.45 -10.26 2.71
N TRP A 124 -4.35 -9.84 3.35
CA TRP A 124 -3.68 -8.58 3.03
C TRP A 124 -3.09 -8.58 1.62
N GLY A 125 -2.62 -9.73 1.15
CA GLY A 125 -2.17 -9.88 -0.24
C GLY A 125 -3.31 -9.61 -1.22
N GLU A 126 -4.48 -10.19 -0.99
CA GLU A 126 -5.67 -9.94 -1.82
C GLU A 126 -6.07 -8.46 -1.77
N ALA A 127 -6.08 -7.86 -0.59
CA ALA A 127 -6.43 -6.45 -0.40
C ALA A 127 -5.43 -5.53 -1.11
N TYR A 128 -4.15 -5.81 -0.97
CA TYR A 128 -3.10 -5.05 -1.64
C TYR A 128 -3.27 -5.06 -3.17
N TRP A 129 -3.44 -6.25 -3.75
CA TRP A 129 -3.54 -6.36 -5.20
C TRP A 129 -4.84 -5.80 -5.76
N MET A 130 -5.92 -5.80 -4.98
CA MET A 130 -7.15 -5.11 -5.39
C MET A 130 -6.90 -3.61 -5.52
N LEU A 131 -6.28 -2.98 -4.54
CA LEU A 131 -5.94 -1.56 -4.60
C LEU A 131 -4.90 -1.28 -5.69
N ALA A 132 -3.89 -2.13 -5.81
CA ALA A 132 -2.85 -2.00 -6.83
C ALA A 132 -3.45 -2.00 -8.23
N ASP A 133 -4.38 -2.89 -8.52
CA ASP A 133 -5.04 -2.95 -9.83
C ASP A 133 -5.85 -1.67 -10.13
N ILE A 134 -6.51 -1.12 -9.12
CA ILE A 134 -7.23 0.16 -9.25
C ILE A 134 -6.25 1.29 -9.59
N LEU A 135 -5.16 1.37 -8.84
CA LEU A 135 -4.14 2.41 -9.03
C LEU A 135 -3.44 2.27 -10.38
N ILE A 136 -3.04 1.05 -10.76
CA ILE A 136 -2.38 0.78 -12.04
C ILE A 136 -3.27 1.23 -13.21
N ALA A 137 -4.54 0.85 -13.20
CA ALA A 137 -5.47 1.22 -14.26
C ALA A 137 -5.63 2.74 -14.38
N ALA A 138 -5.77 3.43 -13.25
CA ALA A 138 -5.90 4.89 -13.24
C ALA A 138 -4.61 5.59 -13.68
N GLU A 139 -3.45 5.07 -13.26
CA GLU A 139 -2.14 5.60 -13.63
C GLU A 139 -1.84 5.40 -15.12
N GLU A 140 -2.20 4.25 -15.68
CA GLU A 140 -2.07 4.00 -17.11
C GLU A 140 -2.90 4.99 -17.94
N GLN A 141 -4.12 5.30 -17.51
CA GLN A 141 -4.96 6.31 -18.15
C GLN A 141 -4.31 7.70 -18.08
N ALA A 142 -3.76 8.06 -16.92
CA ALA A 142 -3.10 9.35 -16.74
C ALA A 142 -1.84 9.48 -17.63
N TYR A 143 -1.04 8.41 -17.75
CA TYR A 143 0.13 8.40 -18.61
C TYR A 143 -0.25 8.51 -20.10
N LYS A 144 -1.31 7.83 -20.53
CA LYS A 144 -1.82 7.93 -21.91
C LYS A 144 -2.31 9.33 -22.22
N ALA A 145 -3.03 9.96 -21.30
CA ALA A 145 -3.50 11.33 -21.46
C ALA A 145 -2.34 12.32 -21.61
N ALA A 146 -1.26 12.13 -20.83
CA ALA A 146 -0.07 12.97 -20.93
C ALA A 146 0.67 12.77 -22.26
N GLU A 147 0.71 11.55 -22.79
CA GLU A 147 1.33 11.25 -24.09
C GLU A 147 0.55 11.84 -25.26
N ALA A 148 -0.77 11.97 -25.13
CA ALA A 148 -1.64 12.53 -26.18
C ALA A 148 -1.49 14.05 -26.31
N ASP A 149 -1.02 14.72 -25.29
CA ASP A 149 -0.75 16.16 -25.28
C ASP A 149 0.65 16.48 -25.81
#